data_5d525efd1eb5071b7f78b37f07d828d9
#
_entry.id   5d525efd1eb5071b7f78b37f07d828d9
#
_cell.length_a   1.000
_cell.length_b   1.000
_cell.length_c   1.000
_cell.angle_alpha   90.00
_cell.angle_beta   90.00
_cell.angle_gamma   90.00
#
_symmetry.space_group_name_H-M   'P 1'
#
loop_
_entity.id
_entity.type
_entity.pdbx_description
1 polymer ?
#
loop_
_entity_poly.entity_id
_entity_poly.type
_entity_poly.pdbx_seq_one_letter_code
_entity_poly.pdbx_strand_id
1 'polypeptide(L)'
;LKELVARRISSGKEEKFDDFFKRFCLKYKTALQESSRSLMEKQELPAEETETFLQTVYKLLDEFRNIKFSQENSEREVRLLDKLDEYLTVVTAFCLKDLNEVCIGEPRNKILSFWQEVEKYRASRFPVKSIEGESKESAFLMRWSFLKKFVQSSLFLDIRYKQGAPLLTHSIYGSAAALSMLFATVVAFFYQDRYGSLSRNLFFALVIAYIFKDRFKEIVRDWLSNVIFRRWIPDRRLFIFMG
;
A
#
# COMPACT_ATOMS: atom_id res chain seq x y z
N LEU A 1 11.51 -3.13 -22.78
CA LEU A 1 11.63 -3.06 -21.32
C LEU A 1 12.90 -2.31 -20.90
N LYS A 2 14.08 -2.64 -21.45
CA LYS A 2 15.37 -1.98 -21.16
C LYS A 2 15.34 -0.46 -21.37
N GLU A 3 14.77 0.04 -22.46
CA GLU A 3 14.68 1.49 -22.74
C GLU A 3 13.72 2.22 -21.78
N LEU A 4 12.63 1.58 -21.36
CA LEU A 4 11.70 2.13 -20.37
C LEU A 4 12.32 2.19 -18.99
N VAL A 5 13.14 1.22 -18.62
CA VAL A 5 13.89 1.18 -17.36
C VAL A 5 14.98 2.26 -17.38
N ALA A 6 15.77 2.38 -18.44
CA ALA A 6 16.83 3.37 -18.56
C ALA A 6 16.32 4.83 -18.49
N ARG A 7 15.18 5.14 -19.12
CA ARG A 7 14.54 6.45 -19.06
C ARG A 7 14.01 6.83 -17.67
N ARG A 8 13.71 5.86 -16.80
CA ARG A 8 13.15 6.13 -15.45
C ARG A 8 14.19 6.11 -14.34
N ILE A 9 15.28 5.37 -14.47
CA ILE A 9 16.41 5.40 -13.53
C ILE A 9 17.03 6.81 -13.48
N SER A 10 17.08 7.54 -14.60
CA SER A 10 17.55 8.92 -14.64
C SER A 10 16.67 9.95 -13.90
N SER A 11 15.48 9.56 -13.42
CA SER A 11 14.47 10.45 -12.81
C SER A 11 14.48 10.47 -11.27
N GLY A 12 15.48 9.91 -10.60
CA GLY A 12 15.87 10.23 -9.22
C GLY A 12 14.87 9.92 -8.08
N LYS A 13 14.04 8.86 -8.16
CA LYS A 13 13.19 8.43 -7.03
C LYS A 13 13.14 6.90 -6.92
N GLU A 14 13.78 6.36 -5.89
CA GLU A 14 13.80 4.93 -5.53
C GLU A 14 12.37 4.33 -5.38
N GLU A 15 11.42 5.08 -4.84
CA GLU A 15 10.01 4.64 -4.72
C GLU A 15 9.37 4.35 -6.08
N LYS A 16 9.79 5.05 -7.14
CA LYS A 16 9.26 4.82 -8.48
C LYS A 16 9.78 3.55 -9.15
N PHE A 17 10.97 3.09 -8.78
CA PHE A 17 11.55 1.85 -9.28
C PHE A 17 10.78 0.64 -8.72
N ASP A 18 10.61 0.58 -7.41
CA ASP A 18 9.89 -0.49 -6.71
C ASP A 18 8.45 -0.64 -7.26
N ASP A 19 7.73 0.48 -7.37
CA ASP A 19 6.35 0.48 -7.87
C ASP A 19 6.25 0.12 -9.35
N PHE A 20 7.20 0.55 -10.16
CA PHE A 20 7.23 0.19 -11.57
C PHE A 20 7.30 -1.32 -11.77
N PHE A 21 8.25 -1.99 -11.10
CA PHE A 21 8.43 -3.43 -11.25
C PHE A 21 7.30 -4.25 -10.63
N LYS A 22 6.73 -3.81 -9.51
CA LYS A 22 5.53 -4.42 -8.92
C LYS A 22 4.34 -4.34 -9.88
N ARG A 23 4.10 -3.17 -10.48
CA ARG A 23 3.03 -2.98 -11.49
C ARG A 23 3.30 -3.80 -12.75
N PHE A 24 4.55 -3.93 -13.17
CA PHE A 24 4.92 -4.82 -14.25
C PHE A 24 4.52 -6.27 -13.94
N CYS A 25 4.83 -6.78 -12.74
CA CYS A 25 4.46 -8.12 -12.32
C CYS A 25 2.93 -8.34 -12.30
N LEU A 26 2.16 -7.33 -11.89
CA LEU A 26 0.70 -7.39 -11.94
C LEU A 26 0.16 -7.45 -13.36
N LYS A 27 0.67 -6.60 -14.25
CA LYS A 27 0.31 -6.62 -15.68
C LYS A 27 0.70 -7.92 -16.35
N TYR A 28 1.90 -8.44 -16.05
CA TYR A 28 2.34 -9.73 -16.54
C TYR A 28 1.37 -10.84 -16.13
N LYS A 29 1.00 -10.90 -14.84
CA LYS A 29 0.02 -11.87 -14.35
C LYS A 29 -1.31 -11.78 -15.10
N THR A 30 -1.87 -10.57 -15.26
CA THR A 30 -3.15 -10.37 -15.94
C THR A 30 -3.06 -10.80 -17.39
N ALA A 31 -2.04 -10.36 -18.12
CA ALA A 31 -1.84 -10.74 -19.52
C ALA A 31 -1.62 -12.25 -19.70
N LEU A 32 -0.86 -12.87 -18.79
CA LEU A 32 -0.64 -14.31 -18.80
C LEU A 32 -1.96 -15.09 -18.59
N GLN A 33 -2.79 -14.63 -17.63
CA GLN A 33 -4.09 -15.25 -17.34
C GLN A 33 -5.09 -15.07 -18.49
N GLU A 34 -5.13 -13.88 -19.10
CA GLU A 34 -5.99 -13.61 -20.26
C GLU A 34 -5.59 -14.45 -21.47
N SER A 35 -4.29 -14.50 -21.77
CA SER A 35 -3.77 -15.29 -22.90
C SER A 35 -3.98 -16.79 -22.69
N SER A 36 -3.74 -17.28 -21.47
CA SER A 36 -3.98 -18.70 -21.16
C SER A 36 -5.47 -19.07 -21.23
N ARG A 37 -6.36 -18.19 -20.73
CA ARG A 37 -7.80 -18.38 -20.82
C ARG A 37 -8.26 -18.43 -22.28
N SER A 38 -7.79 -17.49 -23.10
CA SER A 38 -8.10 -17.47 -24.54
C SER A 38 -7.65 -18.75 -25.26
N LEU A 39 -6.54 -19.35 -24.84
CA LEU A 39 -6.10 -20.66 -25.36
C LEU A 39 -7.02 -21.79 -24.87
N MET A 40 -7.40 -21.80 -23.57
CA MET A 40 -8.26 -22.85 -23.00
C MET A 40 -9.70 -22.86 -23.56
N GLU A 41 -10.22 -21.69 -23.98
CA GLU A 41 -11.57 -21.56 -24.53
C GLU A 41 -11.68 -22.13 -25.96
N LYS A 42 -10.57 -22.41 -26.62
CA LYS A 42 -10.56 -23.04 -27.95
C LYS A 42 -10.74 -24.54 -27.83
N GLN A 43 -11.65 -25.12 -28.63
CA GLN A 43 -11.93 -26.57 -28.63
C GLN A 43 -10.71 -27.43 -28.99
N GLU A 44 -9.83 -26.92 -29.84
CA GLU A 44 -8.51 -27.49 -30.13
C GLU A 44 -7.45 -26.43 -29.96
N LEU A 45 -6.42 -26.72 -29.18
CA LEU A 45 -5.29 -25.80 -29.03
C LEU A 45 -4.42 -25.85 -30.31
N PRO A 46 -4.31 -24.72 -31.04
CA PRO A 46 -3.42 -24.66 -32.19
C PRO A 46 -1.97 -24.77 -31.71
N ALA A 47 -1.22 -25.72 -32.24
CA ALA A 47 0.16 -25.95 -31.84
C ALA A 47 1.04 -24.71 -32.05
N GLU A 48 0.80 -23.94 -33.11
CA GLU A 48 1.51 -22.72 -33.44
C GLU A 48 1.26 -21.58 -32.44
N GLU A 49 0.01 -21.38 -32.02
CA GLU A 49 -0.33 -20.35 -31.03
C GLU A 49 0.23 -20.71 -29.65
N THR A 50 0.18 -22.01 -29.29
CA THR A 50 0.78 -22.49 -28.04
C THR A 50 2.30 -22.24 -28.01
N GLU A 51 2.96 -22.53 -29.14
CA GLU A 51 4.40 -22.30 -29.25
C GLU A 51 4.75 -20.82 -29.17
N THR A 52 4.02 -19.95 -29.85
CA THR A 52 4.17 -18.50 -29.79
C THR A 52 3.95 -17.98 -28.37
N PHE A 53 2.95 -18.49 -27.66
CA PHE A 53 2.70 -18.17 -26.25
C PHE A 53 3.90 -18.55 -25.38
N LEU A 54 4.38 -19.79 -25.46
CA LEU A 54 5.52 -20.27 -24.67
C LEU A 54 6.79 -19.47 -24.96
N GLN A 55 7.08 -19.18 -26.23
CA GLN A 55 8.22 -18.36 -26.62
C GLN A 55 8.14 -16.93 -26.07
N THR A 56 6.93 -16.34 -26.08
CA THR A 56 6.71 -15.00 -25.54
C THR A 56 6.91 -14.98 -24.02
N VAL A 57 6.38 -15.97 -23.31
CA VAL A 57 6.56 -16.10 -21.85
C VAL A 57 8.04 -16.28 -21.51
N TYR A 58 8.73 -17.17 -22.23
CA TYR A 58 10.15 -17.41 -22.04
C TYR A 58 10.97 -16.12 -22.24
N LYS A 59 10.72 -15.42 -23.35
CA LYS A 59 11.42 -14.16 -23.67
C LYS A 59 11.21 -13.08 -22.59
N LEU A 60 9.99 -12.94 -22.09
CA LEU A 60 9.69 -11.96 -21.02
C LEU A 60 10.40 -12.30 -19.71
N LEU A 61 10.45 -13.57 -19.32
CA LEU A 61 11.17 -14.02 -18.14
C LEU A 61 12.68 -13.82 -18.30
N ASP A 62 13.23 -14.15 -19.46
CA ASP A 62 14.64 -13.98 -19.75
C ASP A 62 15.05 -12.49 -19.75
N GLU A 63 14.28 -11.62 -20.41
CA GLU A 63 14.52 -10.17 -20.39
C GLU A 63 14.47 -9.61 -18.96
N PHE A 64 13.52 -10.07 -18.13
CA PHE A 64 13.43 -9.65 -16.73
C PHE A 64 14.66 -10.09 -15.93
N ARG A 65 15.10 -11.34 -16.11
CA ARG A 65 16.30 -11.88 -15.45
C ARG A 65 17.58 -11.17 -15.89
N ASN A 66 17.69 -10.81 -17.17
CA ASN A 66 18.81 -10.03 -17.69
C ASN A 66 18.92 -8.63 -17.06
N ILE A 67 17.79 -7.98 -16.73
CA ILE A 67 17.79 -6.70 -15.99
C ILE A 67 18.31 -6.90 -14.57
N LYS A 68 17.90 -7.96 -13.90
CA LYS A 68 18.33 -8.30 -12.54
C LYS A 68 19.84 -8.49 -12.43
N PHE A 69 20.45 -9.10 -13.42
CA PHE A 69 21.90 -9.35 -13.45
C PHE A 69 22.73 -8.20 -13.99
N SER A 70 22.13 -7.04 -14.28
CA SER A 70 22.88 -5.84 -14.64
C SER A 70 23.75 -5.36 -13.48
N GLN A 71 24.99 -5.00 -13.77
CA GLN A 71 25.96 -4.55 -12.76
C GLN A 71 25.64 -3.18 -12.14
N GLU A 72 24.65 -2.48 -12.68
CA GLU A 72 24.24 -1.13 -12.25
C GLU A 72 23.24 -1.16 -11.07
N ASN A 73 22.73 -2.34 -10.69
CA ASN A 73 21.71 -2.45 -9.65
C ASN A 73 22.33 -2.42 -8.23
N SER A 74 21.73 -1.63 -7.35
CA SER A 74 22.08 -1.62 -5.94
C SER A 74 21.67 -2.94 -5.25
N GLU A 75 22.28 -3.28 -4.11
CA GLU A 75 21.89 -4.48 -3.35
C GLU A 75 20.39 -4.52 -2.99
N ARG A 76 19.79 -3.37 -2.74
CA ARG A 76 18.36 -3.25 -2.46
C ARG A 76 17.53 -3.61 -3.68
N GLU A 77 17.90 -3.11 -4.85
CA GLU A 77 17.23 -3.41 -6.11
C GLU A 77 17.35 -4.87 -6.49
N VAL A 78 18.53 -5.47 -6.29
CA VAL A 78 18.73 -6.91 -6.49
C VAL A 78 17.81 -7.74 -5.60
N ARG A 79 17.71 -7.41 -4.31
CA ARG A 79 16.79 -8.11 -3.37
C ARG A 79 15.31 -7.92 -3.74
N LEU A 80 14.95 -6.75 -4.28
CA LEU A 80 13.61 -6.51 -4.79
C LEU A 80 13.34 -7.39 -6.02
N LEU A 81 14.24 -7.34 -7.00
CA LEU A 81 14.12 -8.10 -8.26
C LEU A 81 14.13 -9.61 -8.01
N ASP A 82 14.86 -10.10 -6.99
CA ASP A 82 14.80 -11.51 -6.57
C ASP A 82 13.39 -11.94 -6.13
N LYS A 83 12.71 -11.12 -5.31
CA LYS A 83 11.34 -11.42 -4.90
C LYS A 83 10.34 -11.38 -6.05
N LEU A 84 10.56 -10.45 -6.98
CA LEU A 84 9.69 -10.31 -8.15
C LEU A 84 9.92 -11.44 -9.17
N ASP A 85 11.16 -11.89 -9.36
CA ASP A 85 11.50 -13.06 -10.18
C ASP A 85 10.86 -14.33 -9.61
N GLU A 86 10.93 -14.52 -8.30
CA GLU A 86 10.21 -15.62 -7.64
C GLU A 86 8.70 -15.55 -7.89
N TYR A 87 8.10 -14.35 -7.74
CA TYR A 87 6.68 -14.17 -8.02
C TYR A 87 6.29 -14.50 -9.46
N LEU A 88 7.04 -13.99 -10.44
CA LEU A 88 6.82 -14.26 -11.87
C LEU A 88 6.95 -15.74 -12.17
N THR A 89 7.98 -16.40 -11.62
CA THR A 89 8.23 -17.83 -11.80
C THR A 89 7.05 -18.66 -11.25
N VAL A 90 6.55 -18.36 -10.06
CA VAL A 90 5.42 -19.08 -9.44
C VAL A 90 4.11 -18.86 -10.23
N VAL A 91 3.84 -17.62 -10.65
CA VAL A 91 2.64 -17.33 -11.46
C VAL A 91 2.68 -18.08 -12.80
N THR A 92 3.85 -18.12 -13.44
CA THR A 92 4.04 -18.85 -14.69
C THR A 92 3.86 -20.36 -14.47
N ALA A 93 4.43 -20.93 -13.40
CA ALA A 93 4.28 -22.35 -13.10
C ALA A 93 2.82 -22.75 -12.88
N PHE A 94 2.03 -21.93 -12.17
CA PHE A 94 0.60 -22.19 -12.00
C PHE A 94 -0.15 -22.12 -13.33
N CYS A 95 0.09 -21.09 -14.13
CA CYS A 95 -0.56 -20.96 -15.43
C CYS A 95 -0.24 -22.15 -16.38
N LEU A 96 1.03 -22.57 -16.43
CA LEU A 96 1.45 -23.71 -17.24
C LEU A 96 0.85 -25.03 -16.73
N LYS A 97 0.69 -25.18 -15.42
CA LYS A 97 0.03 -26.34 -14.83
C LYS A 97 -1.45 -26.40 -15.25
N ASP A 98 -2.17 -25.28 -15.11
CA ASP A 98 -3.57 -25.21 -15.52
C ASP A 98 -3.74 -25.50 -17.02
N LEU A 99 -2.87 -24.96 -17.88
CA LEU A 99 -2.85 -25.27 -19.31
C LEU A 99 -2.57 -26.74 -19.58
N ASN A 100 -1.63 -27.37 -18.87
CA ASN A 100 -1.29 -28.79 -19.06
C ASN A 100 -2.43 -29.75 -18.69
N GLU A 101 -3.32 -29.33 -17.76
CA GLU A 101 -4.50 -30.13 -17.37
C GLU A 101 -5.57 -30.14 -18.48
N VAL A 102 -5.68 -29.07 -19.25
CA VAL A 102 -6.68 -28.90 -20.30
C VAL A 102 -6.17 -29.40 -21.67
N CYS A 103 -4.87 -29.29 -21.93
CA CYS A 103 -4.27 -29.64 -23.22
C CYS A 103 -4.16 -31.13 -23.45
N ILE A 104 -4.44 -31.55 -24.68
CA ILE A 104 -4.29 -32.91 -25.14
C ILE A 104 -3.38 -32.94 -26.39
N GLY A 105 -2.56 -33.97 -26.55
CA GLY A 105 -1.71 -34.17 -27.74
C GLY A 105 -0.32 -33.49 -27.65
N GLU A 106 0.25 -33.15 -28.80
CA GLU A 106 1.61 -32.58 -28.91
C GLU A 106 1.84 -31.30 -28.14
N PRO A 107 0.91 -30.32 -28.13
CA PRO A 107 1.09 -29.11 -27.36
C PRO A 107 1.34 -29.35 -25.86
N ARG A 108 0.72 -30.39 -25.31
CA ARG A 108 0.89 -30.81 -23.92
C ARG A 108 2.33 -31.13 -23.57
N ASN A 109 3.05 -31.83 -24.45
CA ASN A 109 4.43 -32.21 -24.19
C ASN A 109 5.36 -31.00 -24.13
N LYS A 110 5.11 -29.98 -24.98
CA LYS A 110 5.86 -28.73 -24.97
C LYS A 110 5.57 -27.90 -23.69
N ILE A 111 4.30 -27.83 -23.30
CA ILE A 111 3.90 -27.15 -22.05
C ILE A 111 4.54 -27.84 -20.84
N LEU A 112 4.49 -29.19 -20.81
CA LEU A 112 5.06 -29.96 -19.69
C LEU A 112 6.58 -29.77 -19.57
N SER A 113 7.31 -29.82 -20.70
CA SER A 113 8.77 -29.59 -20.69
C SER A 113 9.13 -28.21 -20.19
N PHE A 114 8.40 -27.18 -20.63
CA PHE A 114 8.63 -25.81 -20.16
C PHE A 114 8.23 -25.62 -18.68
N TRP A 115 7.12 -26.24 -18.25
CA TRP A 115 6.73 -26.24 -16.83
C TRP A 115 7.81 -26.88 -15.95
N GLN A 116 8.38 -28.02 -16.38
CA GLN A 116 9.47 -28.69 -15.66
C GLN A 116 10.74 -27.80 -15.57
N GLU A 117 11.05 -27.07 -16.64
CA GLU A 117 12.17 -26.11 -16.66
C GLU A 117 11.94 -24.98 -15.64
N VAL A 118 10.74 -24.39 -15.65
CA VAL A 118 10.35 -23.32 -14.70
C VAL A 118 10.39 -23.82 -13.26
N GLU A 119 9.89 -25.01 -12.97
CA GLU A 119 9.93 -25.63 -11.64
C GLU A 119 11.35 -25.96 -11.20
N LYS A 120 12.20 -26.46 -12.09
CA LYS A 120 13.62 -26.71 -11.82
C LYS A 120 14.36 -25.43 -11.48
N TYR A 121 14.11 -24.34 -12.21
CA TYR A 121 14.64 -23.03 -11.92
C TYR A 121 14.16 -22.54 -10.53
N ARG A 122 12.86 -22.66 -10.24
CA ARG A 122 12.28 -22.27 -8.95
C ARG A 122 12.93 -23.04 -7.80
N ALA A 123 13.03 -24.35 -7.91
CA ALA A 123 13.59 -25.22 -6.87
C ALA A 123 15.09 -24.92 -6.59
N SER A 124 15.85 -24.60 -7.64
CA SER A 124 17.27 -24.30 -7.51
C SER A 124 17.52 -22.88 -6.95
N ARG A 125 16.75 -21.90 -7.40
CA ARG A 125 16.99 -20.49 -7.08
C ARG A 125 16.26 -20.02 -5.82
N PHE A 126 15.06 -20.56 -5.57
CA PHE A 126 14.18 -20.17 -4.47
C PHE A 126 13.76 -21.38 -3.61
N PRO A 127 14.71 -22.07 -2.99
CA PRO A 127 14.40 -23.23 -2.15
C PRO A 127 13.52 -22.79 -0.96
N VAL A 128 12.40 -23.48 -0.78
CA VAL A 128 11.54 -23.28 0.38
C VAL A 128 12.13 -24.03 1.57
N LYS A 129 12.61 -23.27 2.56
CA LYS A 129 13.07 -23.84 3.84
C LYS A 129 11.84 -24.04 4.72
N SER A 130 11.54 -25.29 5.09
CA SER A 130 10.58 -25.60 6.15
C SER A 130 11.26 -25.53 7.51
N ILE A 131 10.58 -24.96 8.49
CA ILE A 131 10.98 -25.00 9.88
C ILE A 131 10.65 -26.39 10.43
N GLU A 132 11.38 -26.89 11.43
CA GLU A 132 11.09 -28.18 12.06
C GLU A 132 9.63 -28.25 12.53
N GLY A 133 8.88 -29.24 12.02
CA GLY A 133 7.46 -29.43 12.31
C GLY A 133 6.49 -28.86 11.28
N GLU A 134 6.93 -28.09 10.28
CA GLU A 134 6.08 -27.59 9.20
C GLU A 134 6.18 -28.42 7.92
N SER A 135 5.04 -28.66 7.26
CA SER A 135 5.05 -29.28 5.95
C SER A 135 5.64 -28.32 4.89
N LYS A 136 6.34 -28.85 3.89
CA LYS A 136 6.88 -28.05 2.78
C LYS A 136 5.78 -27.27 2.05
N GLU A 137 4.57 -27.79 2.04
CA GLU A 137 3.40 -27.17 1.41
C GLU A 137 2.93 -25.93 2.18
N SER A 138 2.85 -26.02 3.53
CA SER A 138 2.47 -24.87 4.35
C SER A 138 3.50 -23.73 4.26
N ALA A 139 4.78 -24.07 4.28
CA ALA A 139 5.85 -23.10 4.11
C ALA A 139 5.80 -22.42 2.73
N PHE A 140 5.49 -23.19 1.65
CA PHE A 140 5.29 -22.63 0.33
C PHE A 140 4.07 -21.69 0.26
N LEU A 141 2.93 -22.08 0.83
CA LEU A 141 1.71 -21.26 0.85
C LEU A 141 1.93 -19.95 1.61
N MET A 142 2.65 -20.00 2.73
CA MET A 142 3.00 -18.80 3.48
C MET A 142 3.88 -17.85 2.66
N ARG A 143 4.91 -18.40 2.00
CA ARG A 143 5.80 -17.63 1.13
C ARG A 143 5.06 -17.02 -0.06
N TRP A 144 4.19 -17.80 -0.70
CA TRP A 144 3.34 -17.33 -1.79
C TRP A 144 2.41 -16.20 -1.34
N SER A 145 1.79 -16.32 -0.17
CA SER A 145 0.93 -15.28 0.39
C SER A 145 1.70 -13.97 0.65
N PHE A 146 2.93 -14.09 1.12
CA PHE A 146 3.82 -12.94 1.29
C PHE A 146 4.15 -12.27 -0.05
N LEU A 147 4.56 -13.04 -1.06
CA LEU A 147 4.88 -12.52 -2.40
C LEU A 147 3.69 -11.82 -3.05
N LYS A 148 2.49 -12.42 -2.96
CA LYS A 148 1.25 -11.78 -3.43
C LYS A 148 1.03 -10.42 -2.79
N LYS A 149 1.07 -10.34 -1.45
CA LYS A 149 0.88 -9.08 -0.71
C LYS A 149 1.96 -8.06 -1.06
N PHE A 150 3.20 -8.52 -1.21
CA PHE A 150 4.33 -7.67 -1.57
C PHE A 150 4.16 -7.02 -2.94
N VAL A 151 3.76 -7.78 -3.97
CA VAL A 151 3.51 -7.25 -5.31
C VAL A 151 2.26 -6.38 -5.34
N GLN A 152 1.19 -6.78 -4.65
CA GLN A 152 -0.05 -6.02 -4.55
C GLN A 152 0.10 -4.72 -3.75
N SER A 153 1.15 -4.56 -2.95
CA SER A 153 1.37 -3.33 -2.18
C SER A 153 1.47 -2.06 -3.04
N SER A 154 1.83 -2.18 -4.33
CA SER A 154 1.80 -1.07 -5.28
C SER A 154 0.38 -0.59 -5.65
N LEU A 155 -0.65 -1.38 -5.33
CA LEU A 155 -2.05 -1.01 -5.54
C LEU A 155 -2.64 -0.30 -4.31
N PHE A 156 -1.96 -0.38 -3.15
CA PHE A 156 -2.42 0.31 -1.96
C PHE A 156 -2.17 1.80 -2.12
N LEU A 157 -3.24 2.56 -1.98
CA LEU A 157 -3.19 4.01 -1.92
C LEU A 157 -2.49 4.43 -0.64
N ASP A 158 -1.41 5.19 -0.73
CA ASP A 158 -0.78 5.81 0.44
C ASP A 158 -1.68 6.96 0.92
N ILE A 159 -2.55 6.63 1.88
CA ILE A 159 -3.48 7.60 2.47
C ILE A 159 -2.69 8.44 3.46
N ARG A 160 -2.12 9.55 3.01
CA ARG A 160 -1.51 10.55 3.88
C ARG A 160 -2.56 11.53 4.37
N TYR A 161 -2.90 11.42 5.64
CA TYR A 161 -3.73 12.42 6.33
C TYR A 161 -2.92 13.70 6.52
N LYS A 162 -3.08 14.66 5.64
CA LYS A 162 -2.56 16.00 5.84
C LYS A 162 -3.60 16.80 6.63
N GLN A 163 -3.27 17.20 7.86
CA GLN A 163 -4.13 18.12 8.60
C GLN A 163 -4.24 19.42 7.79
N GLY A 164 -5.42 19.65 7.21
CA GLY A 164 -5.70 20.88 6.48
C GLY A 164 -5.78 22.05 7.44
N ALA A 165 -5.06 23.13 7.14
CA ALA A 165 -5.10 24.40 7.84
C ALA A 165 -4.70 24.36 9.33
N PRO A 166 -3.41 24.11 9.70
CA PRO A 166 -2.97 24.14 11.08
C PRO A 166 -3.19 25.51 11.74
N LEU A 167 -3.06 26.61 11.00
CA LEU A 167 -3.33 27.97 11.48
C LEU A 167 -4.78 28.15 11.93
N LEU A 168 -5.74 27.61 11.19
CA LEU A 168 -7.14 27.67 11.55
C LEU A 168 -7.43 26.88 12.85
N THR A 169 -6.82 25.73 12.99
CA THR A 169 -6.94 24.89 14.19
C THR A 169 -6.37 25.63 15.41
N HIS A 170 -5.21 26.26 15.28
CA HIS A 170 -4.61 27.08 16.34
C HIS A 170 -5.45 28.31 16.68
N SER A 171 -6.07 28.95 15.68
CA SER A 171 -6.97 30.09 15.91
C SER A 171 -8.23 29.68 16.68
N ILE A 172 -8.80 28.51 16.35
CA ILE A 172 -9.95 27.94 17.10
C ILE A 172 -9.55 27.68 18.57
N TYR A 173 -8.40 27.09 18.81
CA TYR A 173 -7.93 26.84 20.17
C TYR A 173 -7.63 28.13 20.94
N GLY A 174 -7.06 29.13 20.27
CA GLY A 174 -6.82 30.45 20.83
C GLY A 174 -8.09 31.18 21.21
N SER A 175 -9.11 31.18 20.30
CA SER A 175 -10.41 31.81 20.57
C SER A 175 -11.18 31.13 21.71
N ALA A 176 -11.15 29.81 21.79
CA ALA A 176 -11.76 29.06 22.89
C ALA A 176 -11.09 29.40 24.23
N ALA A 177 -9.77 29.56 24.27
CA ALA A 177 -9.04 29.96 25.45
C ALA A 177 -9.40 31.40 25.86
N ALA A 178 -9.49 32.32 24.90
CA ALA A 178 -9.87 33.71 25.16
C ALA A 178 -11.28 33.84 25.74
N LEU A 179 -12.26 33.15 25.15
CA LEU A 179 -13.66 33.11 25.64
C LEU A 179 -13.74 32.52 27.04
N SER A 180 -12.98 31.47 27.33
CA SER A 180 -12.94 30.85 28.66
C SER A 180 -12.36 31.82 29.71
N MET A 181 -11.32 32.57 29.34
CA MET A 181 -10.71 33.58 30.23
C MET A 181 -11.68 34.74 30.47
N LEU A 182 -12.34 35.24 29.43
CA LEU A 182 -13.35 36.29 29.52
C LEU A 182 -14.48 35.90 30.47
N PHE A 183 -15.00 34.65 30.34
CA PHE A 183 -16.00 34.15 31.25
C PHE A 183 -15.55 34.16 32.71
N ALA A 184 -14.37 33.63 33.00
CA ALA A 184 -13.83 33.63 34.38
C ALA A 184 -13.64 35.02 34.93
N THR A 185 -13.21 35.96 34.11
CA THR A 185 -12.99 37.37 34.48
C THR A 185 -14.33 38.06 34.78
N VAL A 186 -15.35 37.87 33.95
CA VAL A 186 -16.71 38.42 34.17
C VAL A 186 -17.28 37.93 35.51
N VAL A 187 -17.17 36.61 35.77
CA VAL A 187 -17.62 36.04 37.05
C VAL A 187 -16.88 36.65 38.22
N ALA A 188 -15.55 36.80 38.10
CA ALA A 188 -14.75 37.41 39.15
C ALA A 188 -15.15 38.87 39.48
N PHE A 189 -15.34 39.72 38.46
CA PHE A 189 -15.78 41.10 38.63
C PHE A 189 -17.19 41.20 39.25
N PHE A 190 -18.14 40.36 38.73
CA PHE A 190 -19.52 40.35 39.26
C PHE A 190 -19.60 39.99 40.75
N TYR A 191 -18.82 39.01 41.19
CA TYR A 191 -18.77 38.62 42.62
C TYR A 191 -17.98 39.59 43.47
N GLN A 192 -16.93 40.23 42.92
CA GLN A 192 -16.14 41.25 43.62
C GLN A 192 -16.97 42.50 43.88
N ASP A 193 -17.78 42.95 42.91
CA ASP A 193 -18.66 44.13 43.05
C ASP A 193 -19.75 43.87 44.10
N ARG A 194 -20.31 42.66 44.16
CA ARG A 194 -21.42 42.34 45.02
C ARG A 194 -21.05 41.99 46.48
N TYR A 195 -19.90 41.37 46.67
CA TYR A 195 -19.47 40.86 48.00
C TYR A 195 -18.19 41.54 48.55
N GLY A 196 -17.62 42.47 47.85
CA GLY A 196 -16.40 43.16 48.23
C GLY A 196 -15.12 42.35 48.09
N SER A 197 -13.99 42.99 48.10
CA SER A 197 -12.67 42.36 48.04
C SER A 197 -12.38 41.63 49.37
N LEU A 198 -11.95 40.35 49.33
CA LEU A 198 -11.60 39.50 50.48
C LEU A 198 -12.78 38.77 51.18
N SER A 199 -13.94 38.67 50.57
CA SER A 199 -15.02 37.85 51.08
C SER A 199 -14.78 36.33 50.85
N ARG A 200 -15.14 35.48 51.84
CA ARG A 200 -15.11 34.01 51.67
C ARG A 200 -15.93 33.56 50.48
N ASN A 201 -17.06 34.24 50.20
CA ASN A 201 -17.93 33.96 49.07
C ASN A 201 -17.20 34.22 47.72
N LEU A 202 -16.39 35.28 47.66
CA LEU A 202 -15.54 35.56 46.48
C LEU A 202 -14.51 34.44 46.26
N PHE A 203 -13.87 33.94 47.32
CA PHE A 203 -12.91 32.84 47.21
C PHE A 203 -13.54 31.60 46.64
N PHE A 204 -14.70 31.13 47.15
CA PHE A 204 -15.38 29.97 46.60
C PHE A 204 -15.86 30.18 45.16
N ALA A 205 -16.38 31.38 44.84
CA ALA A 205 -16.77 31.73 43.49
C ALA A 205 -15.62 31.63 42.48
N LEU A 206 -14.43 32.14 42.88
CA LEU A 206 -13.22 32.07 42.07
C LEU A 206 -12.75 30.61 41.86
N VAL A 207 -12.77 29.78 42.91
CA VAL A 207 -12.40 28.38 42.81
C VAL A 207 -13.32 27.64 41.85
N ILE A 208 -14.64 27.85 41.99
CA ILE A 208 -15.64 27.26 41.11
C ILE A 208 -15.45 27.75 39.66
N ALA A 209 -15.28 29.08 39.47
CA ALA A 209 -15.05 29.65 38.15
C ALA A 209 -13.78 29.09 37.49
N TYR A 210 -12.73 28.83 38.27
CA TYR A 210 -11.49 28.24 37.80
C TYR A 210 -11.69 26.78 37.31
N ILE A 211 -12.42 25.98 38.08
CA ILE A 211 -12.76 24.61 37.72
C ILE A 211 -13.61 24.58 36.42
N PHE A 212 -14.60 25.47 36.33
CA PHE A 212 -15.46 25.57 35.15
C PHE A 212 -14.71 26.14 33.93
N LYS A 213 -13.71 26.99 34.12
CA LYS A 213 -12.92 27.57 33.03
C LYS A 213 -12.33 26.50 32.08
N ASP A 214 -11.77 25.46 32.64
CA ASP A 214 -11.14 24.39 31.82
C ASP A 214 -12.17 23.55 31.09
N ARG A 215 -13.28 23.21 31.71
CA ARG A 215 -14.41 22.51 31.08
C ARG A 215 -15.08 23.35 30.01
N PHE A 216 -15.27 24.64 30.29
CA PHE A 216 -15.82 25.58 29.31
C PHE A 216 -14.94 25.73 28.09
N LYS A 217 -13.61 25.79 28.28
CA LYS A 217 -12.65 25.79 27.18
C LYS A 217 -12.79 24.56 26.27
N GLU A 218 -12.94 23.37 26.85
CA GLU A 218 -13.12 22.13 26.07
C GLU A 218 -14.42 22.14 25.27
N ILE A 219 -15.53 22.50 25.92
CA ILE A 219 -16.85 22.58 25.28
C ILE A 219 -16.84 23.59 24.12
N VAL A 220 -16.29 24.79 24.34
CA VAL A 220 -16.22 25.84 23.33
C VAL A 220 -15.32 25.40 22.17
N ARG A 221 -14.18 24.76 22.46
CA ARG A 221 -13.27 24.23 21.44
C ARG A 221 -13.99 23.19 20.55
N ASP A 222 -14.69 22.24 21.16
CA ASP A 222 -15.35 21.17 20.41
C ASP A 222 -16.55 21.72 19.62
N TRP A 223 -17.29 22.67 20.20
CA TRP A 223 -18.39 23.34 19.50
C TRP A 223 -17.90 24.17 18.31
N LEU A 224 -16.86 25.01 18.53
CA LEU A 224 -16.27 25.83 17.45
C LEU A 224 -15.67 24.94 16.36
N SER A 225 -14.97 23.90 16.76
CA SER A 225 -14.39 22.91 15.85
C SER A 225 -15.47 22.28 14.98
N ASN A 226 -16.54 21.79 15.58
CA ASN A 226 -17.64 21.17 14.85
C ASN A 226 -18.36 22.14 13.90
N VAL A 227 -18.63 23.38 14.35
CA VAL A 227 -19.30 24.39 13.52
C VAL A 227 -18.45 24.82 12.35
N ILE A 228 -17.16 25.10 12.59
CA ILE A 228 -16.26 25.60 11.55
C ILE A 228 -15.89 24.49 10.57
N PHE A 229 -15.49 23.30 11.06
CA PHE A 229 -15.11 22.20 10.17
C PHE A 229 -16.31 21.65 9.39
N ARG A 230 -17.51 21.65 9.98
CA ARG A 230 -18.71 21.13 9.28
C ARG A 230 -19.26 22.12 8.24
N ARG A 231 -19.08 23.43 8.44
CA ARG A 231 -19.68 24.46 7.59
C ARG A 231 -18.72 25.05 6.56
N TRP A 232 -17.40 25.11 6.87
CA TRP A 232 -16.41 25.79 6.03
C TRP A 232 -15.39 24.87 5.39
N ILE A 233 -15.21 23.67 5.94
CA ILE A 233 -14.32 22.68 5.36
C ILE A 233 -15.13 21.39 5.24
N PRO A 234 -15.92 21.22 4.17
CA PRO A 234 -16.48 19.93 3.84
C PRO A 234 -15.32 19.03 3.43
N ASP A 235 -15.08 18.02 4.24
CA ASP A 235 -14.07 16.99 4.14
C ASP A 235 -12.63 17.37 4.55
N ARG A 236 -12.13 16.61 5.51
CA ARG A 236 -10.72 16.32 5.60
C ARG A 236 -10.31 15.75 4.24
N ARG A 237 -9.78 16.60 3.35
CA ARG A 237 -9.45 16.20 1.99
C ARG A 237 -8.48 15.05 2.07
N LEU A 238 -8.96 13.86 1.78
CA LEU A 238 -8.17 12.70 1.43
C LEU A 238 -7.43 13.06 0.14
N PHE A 239 -6.20 13.51 0.23
CA PHE A 239 -5.35 13.60 -0.94
C PHE A 239 -4.87 12.20 -1.25
N ILE A 240 -5.50 11.57 -2.21
CA ILE A 240 -5.08 10.31 -2.79
C ILE A 240 -3.95 10.66 -3.74
N PHE A 241 -2.71 10.48 -3.34
CA PHE A 241 -1.60 10.52 -4.27
C PHE A 241 -1.55 9.15 -4.97
N MET A 242 -1.94 9.11 -6.24
CA MET A 242 -1.51 8.05 -7.12
C MET A 242 -0.01 8.27 -7.36
N GLY A 243 0.82 7.38 -6.77
CA GLY A 243 2.24 7.32 -7.00
C GLY A 243 2.58 6.89 -8.44
#